data_1f1316865df3d56daba694641b2642cc
#
_entry.id   1f1316865df3d56daba694641b2642cc
#
_cell.length_a   1.000
_cell.length_b   1.000
_cell.length_c   1.000
_cell.angle_alpha   90.00
_cell.angle_beta   90.00
_cell.angle_gamma   90.00
#
_symmetry.space_group_name_H-M   'P 1'
#
loop_
_entity.id
_entity.type
_entity.pdbx_description
1 polymer ?
#
loop_
_entity_poly.entity_id
_entity_poly.type
_entity_poly.pdbx_seq_one_letter_code
_entity_poly.pdbx_strand_id
1 'polypeptide(L)'
;MRKLGFAITMLVAFAVGPAPLAQSAEGFAKALHIYDNYRVVPNITYLTANNWDAKLDVYQARDAKGPNPTLIYFHGGGWVQGSKEAASLTFLPFLEMGWNVVNVEYRLGKVSLAPAAVQDALCALRWVYRNGKDYNVDTGRLVLMGNSAGGHLALTTGMIPASAGLDSLCPGTEELKVAAIINWYGIIDVNELLAGPNVRNYAIAWLGGMSNRDEIAKRVSPLTYVRTGLPPIISIQGDADPTVPYSQNVRLHQALDNAGVGNMFVTVPGGKHGGFSDAEMAKVYAEIRGFLDKQNIARLSAN
;
A
#
# COMPACT_ATOMS: atom_id res chain seq x y z
N MET A 1 -4.18 -13.10 77.01
CA MET A 1 -3.99 -13.96 75.86
C MET A 1 -3.87 -13.10 74.61
N ARG A 2 -2.61 -12.86 74.17
CA ARG A 2 -2.31 -12.04 72.96
C ARG A 2 -2.26 -12.97 71.76
N LYS A 3 -3.10 -12.73 70.74
CA LYS A 3 -3.04 -13.45 69.47
C LYS A 3 -2.00 -12.77 68.57
N LEU A 4 -0.91 -13.48 68.24
CA LEU A 4 0.02 -13.11 67.19
C LEU A 4 -0.63 -13.41 65.82
N GLY A 5 -0.82 -12.35 65.02
CA GLY A 5 -1.20 -12.51 63.61
C GLY A 5 0.08 -12.58 62.76
N PHE A 6 0.23 -13.72 62.04
CA PHE A 6 1.26 -13.87 61.00
C PHE A 6 0.79 -13.19 59.72
N ALA A 7 1.49 -12.14 59.29
CA ALA A 7 1.30 -11.57 57.98
C ALA A 7 2.19 -12.34 56.99
N ILE A 8 1.56 -13.04 56.03
CA ILE A 8 2.26 -13.66 54.91
C ILE A 8 2.41 -12.61 53.80
N THR A 9 3.62 -12.11 53.65
CA THR A 9 3.97 -11.22 52.54
C THR A 9 4.20 -12.06 51.28
N MET A 10 3.26 -11.99 50.37
CA MET A 10 3.37 -12.66 49.04
C MET A 10 4.29 -11.82 48.15
N LEU A 11 5.52 -12.28 47.90
CA LEU A 11 6.43 -11.68 46.95
C LEU A 11 5.93 -12.05 45.54
N VAL A 12 5.33 -11.11 44.81
CA VAL A 12 5.05 -11.24 43.40
C VAL A 12 6.33 -10.87 42.64
N ALA A 13 7.05 -11.88 42.19
CA ALA A 13 8.18 -11.69 41.28
C ALA A 13 7.65 -11.36 39.89
N PHE A 14 7.75 -10.09 39.50
CA PHE A 14 7.59 -9.72 38.08
C PHE A 14 8.81 -10.23 37.30
N ALA A 15 8.60 -11.26 36.50
CA ALA A 15 9.59 -11.67 35.50
C ALA A 15 9.63 -10.61 34.40
N VAL A 16 10.56 -9.66 34.48
CA VAL A 16 10.87 -8.76 33.39
C VAL A 16 11.68 -9.57 32.36
N GLY A 17 11.00 -10.01 31.32
CA GLY A 17 11.65 -10.72 30.22
C GLY A 17 12.57 -9.79 29.41
N PRO A 18 13.57 -10.32 28.67
CA PRO A 18 14.57 -9.55 27.91
C PRO A 18 14.04 -8.88 26.63
N ALA A 19 12.73 -8.71 26.45
CA ALA A 19 12.09 -8.26 25.22
C ALA A 19 12.41 -6.83 24.73
N PRO A 20 12.60 -5.78 25.57
CA PRO A 20 12.75 -4.43 25.01
C PRO A 20 14.09 -4.16 24.32
N LEU A 21 15.19 -4.80 24.76
CA LEU A 21 16.52 -4.56 24.21
C LEU A 21 16.78 -5.25 22.87
N ALA A 22 16.23 -6.44 22.64
CA ALA A 22 16.36 -7.16 21.40
C ALA A 22 15.58 -6.48 20.26
N GLN A 23 14.35 -6.02 20.53
CA GLN A 23 13.56 -5.25 19.54
C GLN A 23 14.22 -3.90 19.19
N SER A 24 14.85 -3.22 20.15
CA SER A 24 15.58 -1.97 19.90
C SER A 24 16.83 -2.22 19.04
N ALA A 25 17.55 -3.33 19.23
CA ALA A 25 18.73 -3.68 18.46
C ALA A 25 18.37 -4.03 16.99
N GLU A 26 17.29 -4.76 16.76
CA GLU A 26 16.80 -5.06 15.41
C GLU A 26 16.32 -3.81 14.68
N GLY A 27 15.54 -2.96 15.34
CA GLY A 27 15.10 -1.68 14.78
C GLY A 27 16.27 -0.77 14.42
N PHE A 28 17.32 -0.72 15.25
CA PHE A 28 18.53 0.03 14.99
C PHE A 28 19.32 -0.54 13.79
N ALA A 29 19.45 -1.87 13.69
CA ALA A 29 20.10 -2.52 12.57
C ALA A 29 19.38 -2.23 11.24
N LYS A 30 18.04 -2.25 11.22
CA LYS A 30 17.24 -1.88 10.06
C LYS A 30 17.42 -0.41 9.67
N ALA A 31 17.47 0.50 10.63
CA ALA A 31 17.71 1.92 10.38
C ALA A 31 19.12 2.14 9.79
N LEU A 32 20.16 1.46 10.33
CA LEU A 32 21.50 1.50 9.78
C LEU A 32 21.55 0.94 8.36
N HIS A 33 20.87 -0.17 8.09
CA HIS A 33 20.80 -0.75 6.74
C HIS A 33 20.25 0.27 5.73
N ILE A 34 19.18 0.99 6.06
CA ILE A 34 18.64 2.05 5.18
C ILE A 34 19.67 3.17 5.02
N TYR A 35 20.26 3.64 6.12
CA TYR A 35 21.24 4.73 6.08
C TYR A 35 22.47 4.39 5.22
N ASP A 36 23.00 3.20 5.35
CA ASP A 36 24.22 2.77 4.65
C ASP A 36 23.96 2.46 3.17
N ASN A 37 22.84 1.81 2.86
CA ASN A 37 22.58 1.27 1.52
C ASN A 37 21.67 2.13 0.65
N TYR A 38 21.04 3.16 1.21
CA TYR A 38 20.07 3.99 0.47
C TYR A 38 20.42 5.47 0.50
N ARG A 39 20.21 6.11 -0.65
CA ARG A 39 20.05 7.57 -0.74
C ARG A 39 18.56 7.87 -0.62
N VAL A 40 18.16 8.59 0.41
CA VAL A 40 16.78 9.07 0.57
C VAL A 40 16.69 10.51 0.09
N VAL A 41 15.80 10.76 -0.88
CA VAL A 41 15.47 12.10 -1.38
C VAL A 41 14.04 12.40 -0.96
N PRO A 42 13.85 13.15 0.13
CA PRO A 42 12.53 13.39 0.68
C PRO A 42 11.83 14.57 0.03
N ASN A 43 10.50 14.58 0.12
CA ASN A 43 9.64 15.75 -0.14
C ASN A 43 9.75 16.32 -1.57
N ILE A 44 9.90 15.46 -2.57
CA ILE A 44 9.87 15.86 -3.97
C ILE A 44 8.41 16.19 -4.34
N THR A 45 8.14 17.40 -4.79
CA THR A 45 6.82 17.78 -5.29
C THR A 45 6.59 17.15 -6.66
N TYR A 46 5.58 16.28 -6.79
CA TYR A 46 5.23 15.64 -8.06
C TYR A 46 3.99 16.25 -8.71
N LEU A 47 3.18 16.96 -7.93
CA LEU A 47 1.96 17.63 -8.38
C LEU A 47 1.65 18.79 -7.42
N THR A 48 1.21 19.94 -7.95
CA THR A 48 0.58 21.01 -7.17
C THR A 48 -0.87 21.17 -7.63
N ALA A 49 -1.82 20.98 -6.74
CA ALA A 49 -3.24 21.12 -7.01
C ALA A 49 -4.01 21.60 -5.76
N ASN A 50 -5.04 22.40 -5.94
CA ASN A 50 -5.82 22.99 -4.83
C ASN A 50 -4.95 23.71 -3.78
N ASN A 51 -3.93 24.47 -4.21
CA ASN A 51 -2.93 25.15 -3.36
C ASN A 51 -2.23 24.20 -2.38
N TRP A 52 -2.06 22.94 -2.76
CA TRP A 52 -1.38 21.90 -1.99
C TRP A 52 -0.36 21.17 -2.86
N ASP A 53 0.85 21.01 -2.31
CA ASP A 53 1.93 20.28 -2.96
C ASP A 53 1.87 18.81 -2.58
N ALA A 54 1.54 17.96 -3.53
CA ALA A 54 1.65 16.53 -3.41
C ALA A 54 3.12 16.11 -3.47
N LYS A 55 3.59 15.42 -2.45
CA LYS A 55 5.00 15.07 -2.28
C LYS A 55 5.22 13.57 -2.26
N LEU A 56 6.40 13.17 -2.68
CA LEU A 56 6.88 11.80 -2.55
C LEU A 56 8.32 11.78 -2.05
N ASP A 57 8.73 10.63 -1.49
CA ASP A 57 10.11 10.36 -1.13
C ASP A 57 10.64 9.25 -2.02
N VAL A 58 11.88 9.38 -2.47
CA VAL A 58 12.57 8.32 -3.22
C VAL A 58 13.66 7.71 -2.37
N TYR A 59 13.57 6.42 -2.12
CA TYR A 59 14.59 5.58 -1.53
C TYR A 59 15.34 4.88 -2.67
N GLN A 60 16.51 5.36 -3.01
CA GLN A 60 17.35 4.86 -4.09
C GLN A 60 18.47 4.00 -3.55
N ALA A 61 18.58 2.75 -4.00
CA ALA A 61 19.72 1.89 -3.65
C ALA A 61 21.03 2.48 -4.19
N ARG A 62 22.06 2.63 -3.31
CA ARG A 62 23.33 3.29 -3.65
C ARG A 62 24.18 2.48 -4.62
N ASP A 63 24.27 1.17 -4.40
CA ASP A 63 25.20 0.29 -5.11
C ASP A 63 24.56 -0.47 -6.29
N ALA A 64 23.39 0.01 -6.74
CA ALA A 64 22.73 -0.59 -7.90
C ALA A 64 23.54 -0.39 -9.17
N LYS A 65 23.90 -1.50 -9.83
CA LYS A 65 24.70 -1.51 -11.07
C LYS A 65 23.91 -1.11 -12.33
N GLY A 66 22.62 -0.88 -12.20
CA GLY A 66 21.73 -0.51 -13.30
C GLY A 66 20.33 -0.18 -12.78
N PRO A 67 19.35 0.03 -13.66
CA PRO A 67 17.98 0.32 -13.25
C PRO A 67 17.40 -0.77 -12.36
N ASN A 68 16.85 -0.37 -11.21
CA ASN A 68 16.35 -1.26 -10.17
C ASN A 68 14.83 -1.45 -10.24
N PRO A 69 14.33 -2.65 -9.90
CA PRO A 69 12.91 -2.82 -9.59
C PRO A 69 12.48 -1.77 -8.57
N THR A 70 11.32 -1.20 -8.77
CA THR A 70 10.87 -0.08 -7.94
C THR A 70 9.45 -0.29 -7.45
N LEU A 71 9.27 -0.18 -6.13
CA LEU A 71 7.97 -0.18 -5.49
C LEU A 71 7.45 1.26 -5.44
N ILE A 72 6.22 1.50 -5.90
CA ILE A 72 5.48 2.74 -5.62
C ILE A 72 4.47 2.41 -4.53
N TYR A 73 4.61 3.04 -3.37
CA TYR A 73 3.83 2.73 -2.18
C TYR A 73 2.86 3.85 -1.82
N PHE A 74 1.61 3.46 -1.53
CA PHE A 74 0.54 4.34 -1.05
C PHE A 74 0.10 3.94 0.35
N HIS A 75 0.10 4.90 1.28
CA HIS A 75 -0.30 4.66 2.67
C HIS A 75 -1.81 4.44 2.82
N GLY A 76 -2.23 3.81 3.91
CA GLY A 76 -3.63 3.66 4.32
C GLY A 76 -4.19 4.91 5.01
N GLY A 77 -5.40 4.77 5.58
CA GLY A 77 -6.04 5.81 6.38
C GLY A 77 -7.39 6.29 5.84
N GLY A 78 -8.10 5.45 5.08
CA GLY A 78 -9.46 5.73 4.57
C GLY A 78 -9.54 6.98 3.69
N TRP A 79 -8.43 7.38 3.07
CA TRP A 79 -8.25 8.61 2.28
C TRP A 79 -8.48 9.92 3.07
N VAL A 80 -8.69 9.86 4.37
CA VAL A 80 -9.00 11.03 5.23
C VAL A 80 -7.94 11.31 6.28
N GLN A 81 -7.03 10.35 6.51
CA GLN A 81 -5.92 10.43 7.45
C GLN A 81 -4.71 9.62 6.98
N GLY A 82 -3.61 9.69 7.73
CA GLY A 82 -2.35 9.04 7.40
C GLY A 82 -1.35 10.01 6.79
N SER A 83 -0.15 9.52 6.59
CA SER A 83 0.93 10.22 5.87
C SER A 83 1.96 9.22 5.36
N LYS A 84 2.78 9.62 4.40
CA LYS A 84 3.89 8.81 3.89
C LYS A 84 4.92 8.48 4.98
N GLU A 85 5.16 9.39 5.95
CA GLU A 85 6.12 9.17 7.03
C GLU A 85 5.67 8.06 7.99
N ALA A 86 4.37 8.03 8.34
CA ALA A 86 3.83 7.05 9.27
C ALA A 86 3.86 5.61 8.74
N ALA A 87 4.02 5.44 7.42
CA ALA A 87 3.96 4.15 6.75
C ALA A 87 5.32 3.60 6.32
N SER A 88 6.42 4.29 6.62
CA SER A 88 7.76 3.98 6.09
C SER A 88 8.27 2.57 6.42
N LEU A 89 7.84 1.96 7.52
CA LEU A 89 8.24 0.60 7.88
C LEU A 89 7.51 -0.50 7.08
N THR A 90 6.39 -0.17 6.43
CA THR A 90 5.58 -1.16 5.69
C THR A 90 6.29 -1.68 4.44
N PHE A 91 7.12 -0.87 3.82
CA PHE A 91 7.87 -1.26 2.62
C PHE A 91 9.32 -1.70 2.91
N LEU A 92 9.71 -1.78 4.18
CA LEU A 92 11.06 -2.21 4.59
C LEU A 92 11.52 -3.53 3.95
N PRO A 93 10.68 -4.58 3.82
CA PRO A 93 11.10 -5.82 3.15
C PRO A 93 11.55 -5.64 1.71
N PHE A 94 11.05 -4.62 0.99
CA PHE A 94 11.50 -4.30 -0.37
C PHE A 94 12.85 -3.59 -0.36
N LEU A 95 13.12 -2.73 0.64
CA LEU A 95 14.45 -2.16 0.83
C LEU A 95 15.47 -3.26 1.19
N GLU A 96 15.11 -4.24 2.01
CA GLU A 96 15.95 -5.40 2.32
C GLU A 96 16.25 -6.27 1.08
N MET A 97 15.37 -6.27 0.09
CA MET A 97 15.59 -6.92 -1.22
C MET A 97 16.42 -6.06 -2.19
N GLY A 98 16.87 -4.87 -1.79
CA GLY A 98 17.67 -3.97 -2.63
C GLY A 98 16.85 -3.18 -3.67
N TRP A 99 15.52 -3.14 -3.57
CA TRP A 99 14.66 -2.40 -4.48
C TRP A 99 14.68 -0.90 -4.19
N ASN A 100 14.41 -0.08 -5.19
CA ASN A 100 14.03 1.29 -4.95
C ASN A 100 12.59 1.37 -4.42
N VAL A 101 12.29 2.42 -3.64
CA VAL A 101 10.91 2.69 -3.19
C VAL A 101 10.58 4.16 -3.45
N VAL A 102 9.41 4.39 -4.01
CA VAL A 102 8.77 5.72 -4.12
C VAL A 102 7.59 5.73 -3.15
N ASN A 103 7.72 6.48 -2.06
CA ASN A 103 6.72 6.57 -1.00
C ASN A 103 5.87 7.82 -1.21
N VAL A 104 4.60 7.65 -1.52
CA VAL A 104 3.71 8.69 -2.04
C VAL A 104 2.79 9.25 -0.98
N GLU A 105 2.77 10.58 -0.84
CA GLU A 105 1.72 11.34 -0.17
C GLU A 105 0.67 11.76 -1.20
N TYR A 106 -0.60 11.75 -0.84
CA TYR A 106 -1.71 12.13 -1.70
C TYR A 106 -2.71 13.01 -0.95
N ARG A 107 -3.52 13.81 -1.67
CA ARG A 107 -4.53 14.68 -1.05
C ARG A 107 -5.54 13.86 -0.28
N LEU A 108 -5.63 14.13 1.03
CA LEU A 108 -6.65 13.57 1.90
C LEU A 108 -7.98 14.31 1.73
N GLY A 109 -9.09 13.71 2.14
CA GLY A 109 -10.43 14.27 2.00
C GLY A 109 -10.62 15.66 2.62
N LYS A 110 -9.81 16.02 3.63
CA LYS A 110 -9.77 17.37 4.21
C LYS A 110 -9.14 18.44 3.30
N VAL A 111 -8.33 18.02 2.33
CA VAL A 111 -7.72 18.90 1.32
C VAL A 111 -8.59 18.92 0.08
N SER A 112 -9.01 17.75 -0.40
CA SER A 112 -9.87 17.62 -1.57
C SER A 112 -10.61 16.28 -1.55
N LEU A 113 -11.91 16.32 -1.82
CA LEU A 113 -12.75 15.13 -1.87
C LEU A 113 -12.37 14.23 -3.05
N ALA A 114 -12.93 13.01 -3.09
CA ALA A 114 -12.81 12.14 -4.25
C ALA A 114 -13.21 12.87 -5.55
N PRO A 115 -12.51 12.62 -6.66
CA PRO A 115 -11.50 11.58 -6.92
C PRO A 115 -10.04 12.02 -6.66
N ALA A 116 -9.77 13.10 -5.94
CA ALA A 116 -8.47 13.75 -5.86
C ALA A 116 -7.31 12.79 -5.51
N ALA A 117 -7.47 11.91 -4.52
CA ALA A 117 -6.44 10.94 -4.15
C ALA A 117 -6.10 9.96 -5.29
N VAL A 118 -7.09 9.56 -6.09
CA VAL A 118 -6.87 8.70 -7.27
C VAL A 118 -6.13 9.45 -8.37
N GLN A 119 -6.48 10.73 -8.60
CA GLN A 119 -5.78 11.59 -9.55
C GLN A 119 -4.31 11.77 -9.16
N ASP A 120 -4.05 11.98 -7.85
CA ASP A 120 -2.70 12.13 -7.33
C ASP A 120 -1.89 10.84 -7.52
N ALA A 121 -2.47 9.67 -7.24
CA ALA A 121 -1.80 8.39 -7.41
C ALA A 121 -1.43 8.11 -8.87
N LEU A 122 -2.32 8.42 -9.84
CA LEU A 122 -2.02 8.36 -11.27
C LEU A 122 -0.90 9.33 -11.66
N CYS A 123 -0.92 10.55 -11.11
CA CYS A 123 0.12 11.54 -11.36
C CYS A 123 1.47 11.16 -10.74
N ALA A 124 1.48 10.50 -9.58
CA ALA A 124 2.71 9.95 -8.99
C ALA A 124 3.33 8.89 -9.90
N LEU A 125 2.54 7.95 -10.45
CA LEU A 125 3.02 6.98 -11.42
C LEU A 125 3.61 7.67 -12.65
N ARG A 126 2.92 8.68 -13.22
CA ARG A 126 3.42 9.44 -14.38
C ARG A 126 4.71 10.19 -14.05
N TRP A 127 4.82 10.75 -12.85
CA TRP A 127 6.05 11.38 -12.39
C TRP A 127 7.23 10.39 -12.37
N VAL A 128 6.99 9.16 -11.88
CA VAL A 128 8.01 8.10 -11.87
C VAL A 128 8.45 7.74 -13.29
N TYR A 129 7.54 7.66 -14.23
CA TYR A 129 7.87 7.42 -15.63
C TYR A 129 8.77 8.51 -16.22
N ARG A 130 8.51 9.78 -15.90
CA ARG A 130 9.25 10.93 -16.43
C ARG A 130 10.60 11.16 -15.77
N ASN A 131 10.69 10.88 -14.48
CA ASN A 131 11.85 11.26 -13.68
C ASN A 131 12.63 10.04 -13.14
N GLY A 132 12.11 8.84 -13.29
CA GLY A 132 12.66 7.62 -12.68
C GLY A 132 14.11 7.32 -13.10
N LYS A 133 14.51 7.74 -14.32
CA LYS A 133 15.89 7.57 -14.80
C LYS A 133 16.91 8.25 -13.87
N ASP A 134 16.59 9.41 -13.30
CA ASP A 134 17.46 10.17 -12.40
C ASP A 134 17.63 9.49 -11.05
N TYR A 135 16.76 8.51 -10.75
CA TYR A 135 16.75 7.71 -9.51
C TYR A 135 17.03 6.24 -9.77
N ASN A 136 17.55 5.90 -10.93
CA ASN A 136 17.91 4.51 -11.28
C ASN A 136 16.70 3.55 -11.23
N VAL A 137 15.51 4.03 -11.60
CA VAL A 137 14.25 3.27 -11.65
C VAL A 137 14.18 2.48 -12.95
N ASP A 138 13.83 1.20 -12.85
CA ASP A 138 13.43 0.38 -13.99
C ASP A 138 11.91 0.50 -14.21
N THR A 139 11.51 1.27 -15.20
CA THR A 139 10.10 1.45 -15.53
C THR A 139 9.42 0.19 -16.09
N GLY A 140 10.19 -0.81 -16.50
CA GLY A 140 9.68 -2.13 -16.91
C GLY A 140 9.37 -3.04 -15.71
N ARG A 141 9.86 -2.70 -14.51
CA ARG A 141 9.69 -3.47 -13.27
C ARG A 141 9.12 -2.61 -12.13
N LEU A 142 8.08 -1.80 -12.45
CA LEU A 142 7.33 -1.04 -11.45
C LEU A 142 6.28 -1.93 -10.79
N VAL A 143 6.24 -1.93 -9.47
CA VAL A 143 5.21 -2.61 -8.67
C VAL A 143 4.48 -1.58 -7.82
N LEU A 144 3.14 -1.60 -7.87
CA LEU A 144 2.32 -0.77 -7.00
C LEU A 144 1.97 -1.55 -5.74
N MET A 145 2.04 -0.91 -4.60
CA MET A 145 1.62 -1.50 -3.33
C MET A 145 0.95 -0.46 -2.43
N GLY A 146 0.02 -0.91 -1.63
CA GLY A 146 -0.55 -0.12 -0.56
C GLY A 146 -1.47 -0.95 0.32
N ASN A 147 -1.86 -0.37 1.44
CA ASN A 147 -2.73 -1.01 2.42
C ASN A 147 -4.03 -0.22 2.62
N SER A 148 -5.17 -0.90 2.74
CA SER A 148 -6.48 -0.26 2.96
C SER A 148 -6.79 0.75 1.84
N ALA A 149 -6.99 2.01 2.15
CA ALA A 149 -7.12 3.08 1.16
C ALA A 149 -5.94 3.14 0.18
N GLY A 150 -4.72 2.85 0.64
CA GLY A 150 -3.54 2.74 -0.24
C GLY A 150 -3.60 1.52 -1.15
N GLY A 151 -4.14 0.39 -0.69
CA GLY A 151 -4.41 -0.79 -1.53
C GLY A 151 -5.40 -0.47 -2.65
N HIS A 152 -6.46 0.27 -2.33
CA HIS A 152 -7.37 0.84 -3.32
C HIS A 152 -6.62 1.74 -4.32
N LEU A 153 -5.74 2.65 -3.84
CA LEU A 153 -4.97 3.53 -4.73
C LEU A 153 -3.99 2.73 -5.61
N ALA A 154 -3.34 1.70 -5.10
CA ALA A 154 -2.50 0.81 -5.90
C ALA A 154 -3.31 0.14 -7.03
N LEU A 155 -4.49 -0.39 -6.72
CA LEU A 155 -5.38 -1.00 -7.71
C LEU A 155 -5.86 0.03 -8.74
N THR A 156 -6.40 1.18 -8.30
CA THR A 156 -6.90 2.22 -9.22
C THR A 156 -5.81 2.75 -10.13
N THR A 157 -4.59 2.95 -9.59
CA THR A 157 -3.45 3.43 -10.39
C THR A 157 -3.05 2.45 -11.49
N GLY A 158 -3.07 1.14 -11.22
CA GLY A 158 -2.69 0.13 -12.21
C GLY A 158 -3.85 -0.34 -13.12
N MET A 159 -5.10 -0.07 -12.77
CA MET A 159 -6.27 -0.60 -13.48
C MET A 159 -7.03 0.45 -14.28
N ILE A 160 -7.06 1.72 -13.85
CA ILE A 160 -7.82 2.78 -14.52
C ILE A 160 -7.14 3.14 -15.85
N PRO A 161 -7.86 3.06 -16.99
CA PRO A 161 -7.31 3.46 -18.27
C PRO A 161 -7.28 4.99 -18.41
N ALA A 162 -6.38 5.52 -19.22
CA ALA A 162 -6.29 6.95 -19.52
C ALA A 162 -7.61 7.54 -20.05
N SER A 163 -8.41 6.73 -20.77
CA SER A 163 -9.73 7.14 -21.27
C SER A 163 -10.74 7.49 -20.18
N ALA A 164 -10.50 7.11 -18.91
CA ALA A 164 -11.34 7.52 -17.79
C ALA A 164 -11.14 9.00 -17.39
N GLY A 165 -10.07 9.66 -17.87
CA GLY A 165 -9.80 11.09 -17.67
C GLY A 165 -9.47 11.48 -16.23
N LEU A 166 -9.01 10.51 -15.40
CA LEU A 166 -8.64 10.78 -14.01
C LEU A 166 -7.18 11.21 -13.84
N ASP A 167 -6.41 11.29 -14.93
CA ASP A 167 -5.03 11.79 -14.98
C ASP A 167 -4.91 13.22 -15.57
N SER A 168 -6.02 13.95 -15.67
CA SER A 168 -6.11 15.27 -16.30
C SER A 168 -5.23 16.34 -15.63
N LEU A 169 -4.84 16.16 -14.36
CA LEU A 169 -3.94 17.06 -13.64
C LEU A 169 -2.46 16.91 -14.04
N CYS A 170 -2.12 15.84 -14.72
CA CYS A 170 -0.77 15.52 -15.19
C CYS A 170 -0.82 14.93 -16.60
N PRO A 171 -1.30 15.70 -17.59
CA PRO A 171 -1.52 15.17 -18.95
C PRO A 171 -0.21 14.67 -19.56
N GLY A 172 -0.32 13.64 -20.40
CA GLY A 172 0.83 13.06 -21.11
C GLY A 172 0.41 11.95 -22.03
N THR A 173 1.35 11.57 -22.92
CA THR A 173 1.16 10.52 -23.92
C THR A 173 1.84 9.21 -23.55
N GLU A 174 2.51 9.16 -22.40
CA GLU A 174 3.19 7.98 -21.91
C GLU A 174 2.18 6.86 -21.64
N GLU A 175 2.42 5.68 -22.19
CA GLU A 175 1.67 4.48 -21.83
C GLU A 175 2.16 4.00 -20.45
N LEU A 176 1.37 4.25 -19.42
CA LEU A 176 1.71 3.90 -18.05
C LEU A 176 1.40 2.42 -17.81
N LYS A 177 2.44 1.60 -17.69
CA LYS A 177 2.34 0.16 -17.38
C LYS A 177 3.01 -0.13 -16.04
N VAL A 178 2.51 -1.12 -15.34
CA VAL A 178 3.14 -1.65 -14.12
C VAL A 178 3.27 -3.16 -14.25
N ALA A 179 4.32 -3.69 -13.63
CA ALA A 179 4.64 -5.11 -13.73
C ALA A 179 3.77 -5.99 -12.82
N ALA A 180 3.32 -5.44 -11.68
CA ALA A 180 2.40 -6.12 -10.76
C ALA A 180 1.75 -5.12 -9.79
N ILE A 181 0.67 -5.59 -9.12
CA ILE A 181 0.00 -4.85 -8.04
C ILE A 181 -0.06 -5.75 -6.81
N ILE A 182 0.32 -5.20 -5.65
CA ILE A 182 0.22 -5.83 -4.32
C ILE A 182 -0.82 -5.05 -3.51
N ASN A 183 -1.96 -5.67 -3.32
CA ASN A 183 -3.10 -5.07 -2.63
C ASN A 183 -3.21 -5.66 -1.21
N TRP A 184 -2.94 -4.88 -0.20
CA TRP A 184 -3.19 -5.26 1.18
C TRP A 184 -4.57 -4.77 1.60
N TYR A 185 -5.55 -5.68 1.70
CA TYR A 185 -6.92 -5.43 2.18
C TYR A 185 -7.54 -4.10 1.67
N GLY A 186 -7.29 -3.76 0.41
CA GLY A 186 -7.82 -2.55 -0.21
C GLY A 186 -9.30 -2.63 -0.52
N ILE A 187 -9.92 -1.46 -0.64
CA ILE A 187 -11.31 -1.31 -1.04
C ILE A 187 -11.44 -1.54 -2.55
N ILE A 188 -12.40 -2.37 -2.95
CA ILE A 188 -12.61 -2.77 -4.33
C ILE A 188 -13.85 -2.10 -4.93
N ASP A 189 -14.89 -1.91 -4.13
CA ASP A 189 -16.16 -1.30 -4.50
C ASP A 189 -16.51 -0.23 -3.47
N VAL A 190 -16.34 1.03 -3.84
CA VAL A 190 -16.58 2.17 -2.95
C VAL A 190 -18.07 2.38 -2.72
N ASN A 191 -18.95 2.09 -3.73
CA ASN A 191 -20.37 2.25 -3.58
C ASN A 191 -20.94 1.38 -2.46
N GLU A 192 -20.43 0.18 -2.28
CA GLU A 192 -20.85 -0.73 -1.20
C GLU A 192 -20.64 -0.13 0.20
N LEU A 193 -19.71 0.81 0.34
CA LEU A 193 -19.37 1.46 1.61
C LEU A 193 -20.20 2.72 1.90
N LEU A 194 -21.15 3.08 1.02
CA LEU A 194 -21.96 4.31 1.17
C LEU A 194 -23.32 4.08 1.78
N ALA A 195 -23.82 2.85 1.74
CA ALA A 195 -25.16 2.50 2.24
C ALA A 195 -25.18 1.02 2.69
N GLY A 196 -26.27 0.67 3.40
CA GLY A 196 -26.52 -0.72 3.83
C GLY A 196 -25.59 -1.18 4.96
N PRO A 197 -25.42 -2.52 5.13
CA PRO A 197 -24.70 -3.08 6.27
C PRO A 197 -23.18 -2.82 6.23
N ASN A 198 -22.65 -2.49 5.07
CA ASN A 198 -21.23 -2.24 4.86
C ASN A 198 -20.86 -0.76 4.89
N VAL A 199 -21.76 0.13 5.30
CA VAL A 199 -21.51 1.58 5.37
C VAL A 199 -20.28 1.89 6.22
N ARG A 200 -19.42 2.82 5.72
CA ARG A 200 -18.19 3.24 6.40
C ARG A 200 -18.07 4.77 6.40
N ASN A 201 -17.92 5.33 7.57
CA ASN A 201 -17.82 6.79 7.75
C ASN A 201 -16.64 7.41 6.99
N TYR A 202 -15.52 6.71 6.87
CA TYR A 202 -14.37 7.21 6.12
C TYR A 202 -14.68 7.36 4.61
N ALA A 203 -15.45 6.44 4.02
CA ALA A 203 -15.86 6.53 2.62
C ALA A 203 -16.84 7.68 2.39
N ILE A 204 -17.81 7.85 3.30
CA ILE A 204 -18.74 8.99 3.27
C ILE A 204 -17.98 10.30 3.40
N ALA A 205 -17.01 10.40 4.34
CA ALA A 205 -16.21 11.61 4.54
C ALA A 205 -15.32 11.93 3.33
N TRP A 206 -14.76 10.91 2.66
CA TRP A 206 -13.92 11.08 1.48
C TRP A 206 -14.72 11.54 0.25
N LEU A 207 -15.94 11.02 0.07
CA LEU A 207 -16.81 11.42 -1.04
C LEU A 207 -17.58 12.71 -0.78
N GLY A 208 -17.84 13.03 0.49
CA GLY A 208 -18.62 14.20 0.88
C GLY A 208 -20.09 14.12 0.48
N GLY A 209 -20.74 15.28 0.52
CA GLY A 209 -22.18 15.43 0.19
C GLY A 209 -22.48 15.82 -1.25
N MET A 210 -21.62 15.45 -2.21
CA MET A 210 -21.82 15.79 -3.63
C MET A 210 -23.03 15.06 -4.22
N SER A 211 -23.82 15.76 -5.06
CA SER A 211 -25.01 15.19 -5.70
C SER A 211 -24.70 13.99 -6.63
N ASN A 212 -23.50 13.94 -7.18
CA ASN A 212 -23.00 12.87 -8.07
C ASN A 212 -22.04 11.90 -7.36
N ARG A 213 -22.09 11.81 -6.02
CA ARG A 213 -21.13 10.99 -5.25
C ARG A 213 -21.17 9.50 -5.65
N ASP A 214 -22.32 8.96 -5.99
CA ASP A 214 -22.46 7.53 -6.37
C ASP A 214 -21.79 7.26 -7.73
N GLU A 215 -21.87 8.23 -8.66
CA GLU A 215 -21.14 8.18 -9.92
C GLU A 215 -19.63 8.25 -9.66
N ILE A 216 -19.18 9.17 -8.81
CA ILE A 216 -17.76 9.28 -8.45
C ILE A 216 -17.30 8.00 -7.76
N ALA A 217 -18.06 7.46 -6.81
CA ALA A 217 -17.74 6.21 -6.15
C ALA A 217 -17.52 5.06 -7.15
N LYS A 218 -18.42 4.94 -8.14
CA LYS A 218 -18.26 3.96 -9.22
C LYS A 218 -16.97 4.21 -10.05
N ARG A 219 -16.70 5.47 -10.40
CA ARG A 219 -15.53 5.85 -11.20
C ARG A 219 -14.21 5.60 -10.47
N VAL A 220 -14.19 5.62 -9.15
CA VAL A 220 -12.99 5.32 -8.36
C VAL A 220 -12.96 3.88 -7.83
N SER A 221 -13.92 3.03 -8.17
CA SER A 221 -13.95 1.62 -7.75
C SER A 221 -13.13 0.74 -8.67
N PRO A 222 -12.07 0.04 -8.20
CA PRO A 222 -11.26 -0.89 -9.00
C PRO A 222 -12.08 -1.92 -9.77
N LEU A 223 -13.14 -2.46 -9.15
CA LEU A 223 -14.01 -3.47 -9.76
C LEU A 223 -14.59 -3.03 -11.10
N THR A 224 -14.83 -1.72 -11.28
CA THR A 224 -15.34 -1.13 -12.54
C THR A 224 -14.39 -1.34 -13.73
N TYR A 225 -13.09 -1.54 -13.47
CA TYR A 225 -12.05 -1.54 -14.47
C TYR A 225 -11.43 -2.92 -14.72
N VAL A 226 -12.02 -3.98 -14.19
CA VAL A 226 -11.55 -5.35 -14.47
C VAL A 226 -11.74 -5.66 -15.94
N ARG A 227 -10.66 -6.03 -16.60
CA ARG A 227 -10.61 -6.38 -18.04
C ARG A 227 -9.40 -7.25 -18.34
N THR A 228 -9.36 -7.87 -19.49
CA THR A 228 -8.17 -8.57 -20.00
C THR A 228 -6.98 -7.59 -20.14
N GLY A 229 -5.76 -8.10 -20.04
CA GLY A 229 -4.53 -7.32 -20.20
C GLY A 229 -4.14 -6.43 -19.02
N LEU A 230 -4.83 -6.53 -17.86
CA LEU A 230 -4.37 -5.92 -16.62
C LEU A 230 -3.07 -6.56 -16.12
N PRO A 231 -2.24 -5.82 -15.37
CA PRO A 231 -1.08 -6.39 -14.72
C PRO A 231 -1.52 -7.48 -13.72
N PRO A 232 -0.65 -8.47 -13.43
CA PRO A 232 -0.93 -9.46 -12.39
C PRO A 232 -1.13 -8.81 -11.01
N ILE A 233 -2.09 -9.33 -10.24
CA ILE A 233 -2.52 -8.77 -8.96
C ILE A 233 -2.45 -9.84 -7.86
N ILE A 234 -1.77 -9.53 -6.77
CA ILE A 234 -1.85 -10.30 -5.52
C ILE A 234 -2.59 -9.46 -4.47
N SER A 235 -3.59 -10.07 -3.83
CA SER A 235 -4.28 -9.46 -2.69
C SER A 235 -4.05 -10.25 -1.42
N ILE A 236 -3.90 -9.55 -0.29
CA ILE A 236 -3.76 -10.13 1.04
C ILE A 236 -4.86 -9.58 1.93
N GLN A 237 -5.64 -10.43 2.60
CA GLN A 237 -6.67 -9.96 3.54
C GLN A 237 -6.95 -11.01 4.61
N GLY A 238 -7.26 -10.55 5.83
CA GLY A 238 -7.84 -11.39 6.87
C GLY A 238 -9.32 -11.64 6.61
N ASP A 239 -9.79 -12.88 6.83
CA ASP A 239 -11.19 -13.26 6.60
C ASP A 239 -12.16 -12.76 7.69
N ALA A 240 -11.62 -12.25 8.82
CA ALA A 240 -12.36 -11.58 9.89
C ALA A 240 -12.16 -10.05 9.88
N ASP A 241 -11.85 -9.44 8.73
CA ASP A 241 -11.65 -7.99 8.59
C ASP A 241 -12.94 -7.20 8.87
N PRO A 242 -13.00 -6.37 9.93
CA PRO A 242 -14.17 -5.59 10.28
C PRO A 242 -14.26 -4.26 9.50
N THR A 243 -13.20 -3.87 8.78
CA THR A 243 -13.06 -2.55 8.15
C THR A 243 -13.42 -2.58 6.68
N VAL A 244 -12.84 -3.53 5.93
CA VAL A 244 -13.14 -3.77 4.52
C VAL A 244 -13.78 -5.14 4.39
N PRO A 245 -14.99 -5.25 3.82
CA PRO A 245 -15.64 -6.54 3.65
C PRO A 245 -14.78 -7.51 2.84
N TYR A 246 -14.47 -8.68 3.42
CA TYR A 246 -13.66 -9.73 2.78
C TYR A 246 -14.23 -10.14 1.41
N SER A 247 -15.56 -10.14 1.28
CA SER A 247 -16.28 -10.44 0.03
C SER A 247 -15.90 -9.52 -1.13
N GLN A 248 -15.40 -8.32 -0.87
CA GLN A 248 -14.97 -7.40 -1.94
C GLN A 248 -13.76 -7.97 -2.69
N ASN A 249 -12.72 -8.45 -1.96
CA ASN A 249 -11.56 -9.07 -2.60
C ASN A 249 -11.91 -10.43 -3.24
N VAL A 250 -12.82 -11.22 -2.64
CA VAL A 250 -13.35 -12.44 -3.29
C VAL A 250 -13.93 -12.10 -4.66
N ARG A 251 -14.80 -11.07 -4.75
CA ARG A 251 -15.38 -10.63 -6.03
C ARG A 251 -14.35 -10.11 -7.03
N LEU A 252 -13.33 -9.38 -6.53
CA LEU A 252 -12.24 -8.93 -7.40
C LEU A 252 -11.55 -10.13 -8.05
N HIS A 253 -11.11 -11.12 -7.25
CA HIS A 253 -10.37 -12.27 -7.78
C HIS A 253 -11.20 -13.13 -8.70
N GLN A 254 -12.50 -13.34 -8.43
CA GLN A 254 -13.42 -13.97 -9.37
C GLN A 254 -13.54 -13.23 -10.71
N ALA A 255 -13.60 -11.88 -10.65
CA ALA A 255 -13.66 -11.08 -11.87
C ALA A 255 -12.34 -11.12 -12.65
N LEU A 256 -11.19 -11.13 -11.96
CA LEU A 256 -9.86 -11.28 -12.57
C LEU A 256 -9.69 -12.63 -13.25
N ASP A 257 -10.15 -13.72 -12.62
CA ASP A 257 -10.17 -15.07 -13.22
C ASP A 257 -11.00 -15.10 -14.51
N ASN A 258 -12.20 -14.53 -14.47
CA ASN A 258 -13.08 -14.44 -15.63
C ASN A 258 -12.48 -13.59 -16.77
N ALA A 259 -11.65 -12.61 -16.44
CA ALA A 259 -10.94 -11.77 -17.42
C ALA A 259 -9.60 -12.36 -17.87
N GLY A 260 -9.19 -13.52 -17.37
CA GLY A 260 -7.91 -14.16 -17.70
C GLY A 260 -6.69 -13.38 -17.20
N VAL A 261 -6.83 -12.62 -16.11
CA VAL A 261 -5.74 -11.86 -15.49
C VAL A 261 -5.03 -12.72 -14.46
N GLY A 262 -3.70 -12.81 -14.54
CA GLY A 262 -2.89 -13.49 -13.51
C GLY A 262 -3.14 -12.90 -12.14
N ASN A 263 -3.59 -13.74 -11.19
CA ASN A 263 -3.91 -13.20 -9.86
C ASN A 263 -3.67 -14.25 -8.75
N MET A 264 -3.56 -13.78 -7.51
CA MET A 264 -3.44 -14.61 -6.30
C MET A 264 -4.17 -13.91 -5.15
N PHE A 265 -5.00 -14.66 -4.43
CA PHE A 265 -5.63 -14.17 -3.22
C PHE A 265 -5.11 -14.94 -1.99
N VAL A 266 -4.41 -14.24 -1.10
CA VAL A 266 -3.86 -14.77 0.15
C VAL A 266 -4.78 -14.41 1.30
N THR A 267 -5.46 -15.39 1.83
CA THR A 267 -6.30 -15.25 3.02
C THR A 267 -5.48 -15.49 4.28
N VAL A 268 -5.56 -14.60 5.26
CA VAL A 268 -5.02 -14.80 6.61
C VAL A 268 -6.17 -15.26 7.51
N PRO A 269 -6.25 -16.54 7.90
CA PRO A 269 -7.38 -17.09 8.67
C PRO A 269 -7.52 -16.40 10.03
N GLY A 270 -8.73 -15.90 10.36
CA GLY A 270 -9.02 -15.15 11.58
C GLY A 270 -8.38 -13.76 11.63
N GLY A 271 -7.61 -13.40 10.61
CA GLY A 271 -6.94 -12.10 10.50
C GLY A 271 -7.95 -10.95 10.37
N LYS A 272 -7.60 -9.80 10.97
CA LYS A 272 -8.39 -8.57 10.91
C LYS A 272 -7.88 -7.65 9.79
N HIS A 273 -8.14 -6.35 9.92
CA HIS A 273 -7.65 -5.31 9.00
C HIS A 273 -6.16 -5.02 9.25
N GLY A 274 -5.28 -5.98 8.98
CA GLY A 274 -3.86 -5.94 9.36
C GLY A 274 -3.63 -6.42 10.79
N GLY A 275 -2.45 -6.08 11.36
CA GLY A 275 -2.05 -6.55 12.68
C GLY A 275 -1.76 -8.06 12.73
N PHE A 276 -1.33 -8.62 11.60
CA PHE A 276 -0.93 -10.01 11.48
C PHE A 276 0.32 -10.29 12.33
N SER A 277 0.41 -11.49 12.89
CA SER A 277 1.60 -11.92 13.64
C SER A 277 2.84 -12.01 12.74
N ASP A 278 4.03 -11.97 13.34
CA ASP A 278 5.30 -12.11 12.62
C ASP A 278 5.35 -13.41 11.78
N ALA A 279 4.78 -14.51 12.30
CA ALA A 279 4.72 -15.78 11.58
C ALA A 279 3.78 -15.71 10.36
N GLU A 280 2.65 -15.03 10.46
CA GLU A 280 1.73 -14.78 9.35
C GLU A 280 2.37 -13.84 8.33
N MET A 281 3.00 -12.75 8.78
CA MET A 281 3.72 -11.82 7.92
C MET A 281 4.85 -12.52 7.14
N ALA A 282 5.62 -13.40 7.78
CA ALA A 282 6.67 -14.17 7.12
C ALA A 282 6.11 -15.05 5.98
N LYS A 283 4.97 -15.71 6.22
CA LYS A 283 4.28 -16.51 5.19
C LYS A 283 3.76 -15.62 4.06
N VAL A 284 3.09 -14.52 4.38
CA VAL A 284 2.56 -13.59 3.38
C VAL A 284 3.68 -13.02 2.50
N TYR A 285 4.81 -12.61 3.08
CA TYR A 285 5.94 -12.12 2.28
C TYR A 285 6.62 -13.22 1.46
N ALA A 286 6.57 -14.49 1.88
CA ALA A 286 7.01 -15.62 1.05
C ALA A 286 6.10 -15.77 -0.18
N GLU A 287 4.77 -15.66 -0.02
CA GLU A 287 3.82 -15.69 -1.14
C GLU A 287 4.02 -14.50 -2.09
N ILE A 288 4.21 -13.27 -1.56
CA ILE A 288 4.50 -12.09 -2.37
C ILE A 288 5.78 -12.31 -3.20
N ARG A 289 6.87 -12.78 -2.58
CA ARG A 289 8.12 -13.06 -3.31
C ARG A 289 7.92 -14.11 -4.40
N GLY A 290 7.27 -15.22 -4.06
CA GLY A 290 6.96 -16.27 -5.04
C GLY A 290 6.08 -15.79 -6.20
N PHE A 291 5.13 -14.88 -5.92
CA PHE A 291 4.31 -14.24 -6.93
C PHE A 291 5.16 -13.33 -7.85
N LEU A 292 6.00 -12.47 -7.28
CA LEU A 292 6.89 -11.58 -8.05
C LEU A 292 7.94 -12.35 -8.86
N ASP A 293 8.47 -13.46 -8.32
CA ASP A 293 9.41 -14.34 -9.03
C ASP A 293 8.79 -14.97 -10.29
N LYS A 294 7.53 -15.42 -10.20
CA LYS A 294 6.77 -15.94 -11.36
C LYS A 294 6.60 -14.92 -12.46
N GLN A 295 6.59 -13.63 -12.13
CA GLN A 295 6.51 -12.52 -13.07
C GLN A 295 7.90 -12.03 -13.54
N ASN A 296 9.00 -12.67 -13.15
CA ASN A 296 10.39 -12.26 -13.40
C ASN A 296 10.72 -10.84 -12.90
N ILE A 297 10.04 -10.37 -11.84
CA ILE A 297 10.20 -9.01 -11.31
C ILE A 297 11.21 -8.97 -10.17
N ALA A 298 11.23 -10.00 -9.30
CA ALA A 298 12.00 -9.98 -8.05
C ALA A 298 13.52 -10.09 -8.23
N ARG A 299 13.99 -10.57 -9.38
CA ARG A 299 15.43 -10.76 -9.62
C ARG A 299 16.11 -9.42 -9.82
N LEU A 300 17.00 -9.05 -8.89
CA LEU A 300 18.07 -8.10 -9.20
C LEU A 300 18.87 -8.67 -10.37
N SER A 301 19.25 -7.82 -11.35
CA SER A 301 20.07 -8.25 -12.46
C SER A 301 21.26 -9.05 -11.92
N ALA A 302 21.39 -10.32 -12.31
CA ALA A 302 22.55 -11.12 -11.94
C ALA A 302 23.82 -10.38 -12.38
N ASN A 303 24.77 -10.28 -11.47
CA ASN A 303 26.09 -9.69 -11.71
C ASN A 303 26.87 -10.48 -12.76
#